data_5f56f1b1ccdee14f0cbfe30c3adcbb0a
#
_entry.id   5f56f1b1ccdee14f0cbfe30c3adcbb0a
#
_cell.length_a   1.000
_cell.length_b   1.000
_cell.length_c   1.000
_cell.angle_alpha   90.00
_cell.angle_beta   90.00
_cell.angle_gamma   90.00
#
_symmetry.space_group_name_H-M   'P 1'
#
loop_
_entity.id
_entity.type
_entity.pdbx_description
1 polymer ?
#
loop_
_entity_poly.entity_id
_entity_poly.type
_entity_poly.pdbx_seq_one_letter_code
_entity_poly.pdbx_strand_id
1 'polypeptide(L)'
;MMKSKKFKNNNNSQNGHRSKRTKSDKPDPFFDGDSKRRKKIVHDNDEDSIKSSDSDDYEDRDVAAAVEDDAEGNEMFEDENAVEKRKRLADAFLEKMRASLRKEEDEDDEVDERGGKEDGDRDSRVARMLQAQQLEDSGRVRKLIASRVQKPGTTDGFRVLVKHRQSVTSVVLSEDDSKGFSASKDGYIVQWDVDSGKTEAYAWPSEEVLKSHGAKDPQGRAKKRSKHVLALAVSSDGRYLASGGFDRHVHLWDTRTREHIQAFPGHKGPVSCLTFRQGTSELFSGSYDRTIKIWNAEDRSYITTLFGHQSDVLTIDCLRKERLLTVARDRTMHLWKVPEESQLVFRASASSLECCCFINNDEFLSGSDDGSIEHWSVLRKKPLHIVKNAHPSLMIPSKPDDDDDDDDLPNGDKDDLGEKVCSSVNSWVSSVSVCRGSDLAASGAGNGVVRLWEIESDAKGVRPLYELPLVGYVNSLAFAKSGNFLVAGVGKEPRLGRWGSLPAARHGVVVHQLQLSK
;
A
#
# COMPACT_ATOMS: atom_id res chain seq x y z
N MET A 1 -68.56 19.58 4.25
CA MET A 1 -68.61 21.01 4.61
C MET A 1 -67.21 21.56 4.69
N MET A 2 -66.91 22.53 3.82
CA MET A 2 -66.04 23.71 3.97
C MET A 2 -64.57 23.43 4.22
N LYS A 3 -63.59 24.10 3.58
CA LYS A 3 -63.52 25.15 2.51
C LYS A 3 -62.11 25.15 1.97
N SER A 4 -61.98 25.24 0.67
CA SER A 4 -60.78 25.56 -0.08
C SER A 4 -60.30 26.99 0.17
N LYS A 5 -58.98 27.23 0.22
CA LYS A 5 -58.43 28.56 -0.07
C LYS A 5 -57.27 28.42 -1.08
N LYS A 6 -57.56 28.90 -2.29
CA LYS A 6 -56.64 29.31 -3.33
C LYS A 6 -55.92 30.58 -2.88
N PHE A 7 -54.60 30.65 -3.15
CA PHE A 7 -53.94 31.95 -3.27
C PHE A 7 -53.19 32.04 -4.59
N LYS A 8 -53.31 33.23 -5.14
CA LYS A 8 -53.06 33.63 -6.51
C LYS A 8 -51.56 33.83 -6.82
N ASN A 9 -51.20 33.53 -8.08
CA ASN A 9 -50.03 34.06 -8.79
C ASN A 9 -50.02 35.60 -8.79
N ASN A 10 -48.85 36.16 -8.62
CA ASN A 10 -48.51 37.48 -9.15
C ASN A 10 -47.13 37.42 -9.84
N ASN A 11 -47.20 37.50 -11.16
CA ASN A 11 -46.08 37.87 -12.01
C ASN A 11 -45.72 39.33 -11.78
N ASN A 12 -44.43 39.61 -11.56
CA ASN A 12 -43.91 40.91 -11.91
C ASN A 12 -42.47 40.77 -12.46
N SER A 13 -42.36 41.06 -13.74
CA SER A 13 -41.13 41.23 -14.50
C SER A 13 -40.46 42.53 -14.11
N GLN A 14 -39.16 42.48 -13.75
CA GLN A 14 -38.30 43.64 -13.94
C GLN A 14 -36.87 43.19 -14.30
N ASN A 15 -36.43 43.74 -15.41
CA ASN A 15 -35.08 43.75 -15.94
C ASN A 15 -34.06 44.32 -14.93
N GLY A 16 -32.91 43.73 -14.81
CA GLY A 16 -31.83 44.31 -14.01
C GLY A 16 -30.46 43.61 -14.18
N HIS A 17 -29.68 44.14 -15.06
CA HIS A 17 -28.21 44.12 -15.10
C HIS A 17 -27.41 42.87 -14.75
N ARG A 18 -26.90 42.26 -15.79
CA ARG A 18 -25.85 41.25 -15.85
C ARG A 18 -24.52 41.87 -15.39
N SER A 19 -24.17 41.82 -14.11
CA SER A 19 -22.83 42.11 -13.64
C SER A 19 -21.96 40.86 -13.84
N LYS A 20 -20.94 41.01 -14.67
CA LYS A 20 -19.85 40.03 -14.82
C LYS A 20 -19.12 39.91 -13.48
N ARG A 21 -19.34 38.78 -12.78
CA ARG A 21 -18.44 38.36 -11.70
C ARG A 21 -17.12 37.93 -12.32
N THR A 22 -16.10 38.75 -12.14
CA THR A 22 -14.70 38.36 -12.29
C THR A 22 -14.43 37.21 -11.30
N LYS A 23 -14.08 36.04 -11.83
CA LYS A 23 -13.53 34.96 -11.05
C LYS A 23 -12.20 35.45 -10.48
N SER A 24 -12.10 35.60 -9.18
CA SER A 24 -10.82 35.67 -8.49
C SER A 24 -10.26 34.25 -8.50
N ASP A 25 -9.29 33.99 -9.36
CA ASP A 25 -8.44 32.81 -9.30
C ASP A 25 -7.60 32.91 -8.01
N LYS A 26 -8.11 32.32 -6.94
CA LYS A 26 -7.27 31.94 -5.82
C LYS A 26 -6.62 30.61 -6.22
N PRO A 27 -5.28 30.53 -6.22
CA PRO A 27 -4.59 29.30 -6.54
C PRO A 27 -4.96 28.22 -5.54
N ASP A 28 -5.15 27.00 -6.06
CA ASP A 28 -5.53 25.82 -5.29
C ASP A 28 -4.34 25.46 -4.37
N PRO A 29 -4.48 25.46 -3.04
CA PRO A 29 -3.36 25.24 -2.11
C PRO A 29 -2.66 23.88 -2.28
N PHE A 30 -3.28 22.95 -3.03
CA PHE A 30 -2.72 21.63 -3.29
C PHE A 30 -1.59 21.63 -4.34
N PHE A 31 -1.52 22.62 -5.23
CA PHE A 31 -0.60 22.64 -6.37
C PHE A 31 0.52 23.68 -6.28
N ASP A 32 0.49 24.57 -5.30
CA ASP A 32 1.40 25.74 -5.24
C ASP A 32 2.81 25.43 -4.69
N GLY A 33 3.11 24.19 -4.29
CA GLY A 33 4.41 23.82 -3.71
C GLY A 33 5.59 23.70 -4.70
N ASP A 34 5.31 23.39 -5.97
CA ASP A 34 6.37 23.02 -6.93
C ASP A 34 6.59 24.03 -8.08
N SER A 35 5.76 25.08 -8.22
CA SER A 35 5.85 25.99 -9.38
C SER A 35 6.84 27.14 -9.22
N LYS A 36 7.44 27.36 -8.04
CA LYS A 36 8.38 28.47 -7.79
C LYS A 36 9.83 28.21 -8.20
N ARG A 37 10.18 27.01 -8.68
CA ARG A 37 11.56 26.69 -9.11
C ARG A 37 11.83 26.75 -10.62
N ARG A 38 10.87 27.21 -11.45
CA ARG A 38 11.05 27.26 -12.91
C ARG A 38 10.97 28.68 -13.50
N LYS A 39 11.61 29.68 -12.90
CA LYS A 39 11.89 30.94 -13.57
C LYS A 39 13.20 31.50 -13.04
N LYS A 40 14.30 31.20 -13.72
CA LYS A 40 15.40 32.07 -14.13
C LYS A 40 16.58 31.20 -14.55
N ILE A 41 16.69 30.96 -15.82
CA ILE A 41 17.97 30.77 -16.47
C ILE A 41 17.98 31.88 -17.54
N VAL A 42 18.61 32.98 -17.22
CA VAL A 42 19.13 33.94 -18.18
C VAL A 42 20.62 33.70 -18.16
N HIS A 43 21.15 33.38 -19.33
CA HIS A 43 22.56 33.30 -19.61
C HIS A 43 23.23 34.66 -19.31
N ASP A 44 24.21 34.64 -18.42
CA ASP A 44 25.36 35.53 -18.48
C ASP A 44 26.57 34.74 -18.03
N ASN A 45 27.57 34.70 -18.89
CA ASN A 45 28.90 34.18 -18.63
C ASN A 45 29.59 35.13 -17.66
N ASP A 46 29.99 34.63 -16.50
CA ASP A 46 31.18 35.08 -15.82
C ASP A 46 31.63 34.03 -14.81
N GLU A 47 32.91 33.70 -14.90
CA GLU A 47 33.66 32.81 -14.03
C GLU A 47 33.69 33.40 -12.62
N ASP A 48 33.04 32.73 -11.64
CA ASP A 48 33.49 32.83 -10.25
C ASP A 48 32.98 31.65 -9.40
N SER A 49 33.92 31.18 -8.61
CA SER A 49 33.89 30.07 -7.69
C SER A 49 32.59 29.90 -6.88
N ILE A 50 31.95 28.73 -7.03
CA ILE A 50 30.84 28.30 -6.19
C ILE A 50 31.38 27.86 -4.83
N LYS A 51 31.18 28.70 -3.82
CA LYS A 51 31.17 28.25 -2.43
C LYS A 51 29.82 27.58 -2.15
N SER A 52 29.81 26.26 -2.03
CA SER A 52 28.68 25.52 -1.53
C SER A 52 28.61 25.68 -0.01
N SER A 53 27.59 26.39 0.44
CA SER A 53 27.14 26.35 1.83
C SER A 53 25.63 26.18 1.80
N ASP A 54 25.19 24.95 1.85
CA ASP A 54 23.92 24.52 2.42
C ASP A 54 24.11 23.08 2.86
N SER A 55 24.52 22.96 4.12
CA SER A 55 24.51 21.72 4.87
C SER A 55 23.09 21.49 5.38
N ASP A 56 22.28 20.77 4.61
CA ASP A 56 21.13 20.11 5.20
C ASP A 56 21.64 18.85 5.88
N ASP A 57 21.66 18.89 7.20
CA ASP A 57 21.91 17.78 8.10
C ASP A 57 20.85 16.67 7.86
N TYR A 58 21.14 15.77 6.94
CA TYR A 58 20.45 14.48 6.90
C TYR A 58 21.29 13.50 7.70
N GLU A 59 20.85 13.20 8.91
CA GLU A 59 21.35 12.08 9.69
C GLU A 59 21.15 10.77 8.92
N ASP A 60 22.22 10.34 8.23
CA ASP A 60 22.36 9.01 7.62
C ASP A 60 22.45 7.97 8.72
N ARG A 61 21.29 7.40 9.09
CA ARG A 61 21.22 6.23 10.01
C ARG A 61 21.12 4.88 9.31
N ASP A 62 20.97 4.84 7.98
CA ASP A 62 20.53 3.61 7.30
C ASP A 62 21.60 2.86 6.48
N VAL A 63 22.89 3.21 6.59
CA VAL A 63 23.93 2.49 5.82
C VAL A 63 24.68 1.42 6.64
N ALA A 64 24.35 1.25 7.91
CA ALA A 64 25.09 0.35 8.81
C ALA A 64 24.61 -1.12 8.83
N ALA A 65 23.51 -1.47 8.12
CA ALA A 65 22.89 -2.79 8.27
C ALA A 65 23.22 -3.83 7.17
N ALA A 66 24.07 -3.51 6.21
CA ALA A 66 24.31 -4.40 5.04
C ALA A 66 25.68 -5.08 4.97
N VAL A 67 26.49 -5.04 6.01
CA VAL A 67 27.80 -5.72 6.01
C VAL A 67 28.06 -6.37 7.36
N GLU A 68 27.33 -7.42 7.68
CA GLU A 68 27.62 -8.33 8.77
C GLU A 68 27.66 -9.79 8.27
N ASP A 69 28.50 -10.09 7.30
CA ASP A 69 28.78 -11.50 7.00
C ASP A 69 30.17 -11.67 6.36
N ASP A 70 31.21 -11.25 7.05
CA ASP A 70 32.60 -11.70 6.84
C ASP A 70 33.48 -11.13 7.98
N ALA A 71 33.22 -11.56 9.22
CA ALA A 71 34.07 -11.20 10.37
C ALA A 71 34.83 -12.41 10.91
N GLU A 72 35.78 -12.92 10.14
CA GLU A 72 36.95 -13.59 10.72
C GLU A 72 38.21 -12.85 10.29
N GLY A 73 38.71 -12.01 11.18
CA GLY A 73 40.04 -11.42 11.09
C GLY A 73 40.11 -9.92 11.05
N ASN A 74 39.82 -9.23 12.13
CA ASN A 74 40.41 -7.90 12.33
C ASN A 74 40.27 -7.37 13.77
N GLU A 75 41.06 -7.89 14.68
CA GLU A 75 41.30 -7.32 16.02
C GLU A 75 42.39 -6.24 15.99
N MET A 76 42.31 -5.18 15.18
CA MET A 76 43.35 -4.15 15.18
C MET A 76 42.96 -2.73 14.78
N PHE A 77 41.71 -2.31 14.89
CA PHE A 77 41.34 -0.92 14.56
C PHE A 77 40.26 -0.35 15.52
N GLU A 78 40.66 -0.06 16.77
CA GLU A 78 39.76 0.55 17.75
C GLU A 78 39.68 2.10 17.71
N ASP A 79 40.44 2.79 16.84
CA ASP A 79 40.50 4.26 16.81
C ASP A 79 40.21 4.91 15.45
N GLU A 80 39.45 4.27 14.55
CA GLU A 80 39.06 4.90 13.29
C GLU A 80 38.04 6.01 13.52
N ASN A 81 38.34 7.23 13.07
CA ASN A 81 37.45 8.36 13.07
C ASN A 81 36.20 8.04 12.21
N ALA A 82 34.99 8.39 12.66
CA ALA A 82 33.72 8.09 11.96
C ALA A 82 33.73 8.50 10.47
N VAL A 83 34.47 9.56 10.12
CA VAL A 83 34.65 10.04 8.74
C VAL A 83 35.49 9.06 7.90
N GLU A 84 36.57 8.46 8.49
CA GLU A 84 37.40 7.49 7.80
C GLU A 84 36.68 6.17 7.58
N LYS A 85 35.88 5.73 8.55
CA LYS A 85 35.01 4.57 8.41
C LYS A 85 33.98 4.75 7.28
N ARG A 86 33.32 5.92 7.20
CA ARG A 86 32.40 6.25 6.10
C ARG A 86 33.11 6.26 4.74
N LYS A 87 34.29 6.85 4.66
CA LYS A 87 35.10 6.87 3.43
C LYS A 87 35.49 5.45 2.99
N ARG A 88 35.95 4.61 3.90
CA ARG A 88 36.29 3.22 3.61
C ARG A 88 35.12 2.39 3.13
N LEU A 89 33.92 2.58 3.74
CA LEU A 89 32.68 1.95 3.30
C LEU A 89 32.26 2.44 1.90
N ALA A 90 32.39 3.72 1.62
CA ALA A 90 32.10 4.28 0.30
C ALA A 90 33.07 3.75 -0.77
N ASP A 91 34.37 3.67 -0.46
CA ASP A 91 35.38 3.12 -1.38
C ASP A 91 35.13 1.63 -1.64
N ALA A 92 34.78 0.84 -0.60
CA ALA A 92 34.46 -0.58 -0.74
C ALA A 92 33.18 -0.78 -1.59
N PHE A 93 32.18 0.08 -1.42
CA PHE A 93 30.96 0.06 -2.24
C PHE A 93 31.25 0.38 -3.71
N LEU A 94 32.06 1.40 -3.98
CA LEU A 94 32.51 1.74 -5.34
C LEU A 94 33.29 0.60 -5.99
N GLU A 95 34.16 -0.08 -5.23
CA GLU A 95 34.92 -1.21 -5.72
C GLU A 95 34.02 -2.42 -6.05
N LYS A 96 32.99 -2.68 -5.22
CA LYS A 96 31.98 -3.71 -5.48
C LYS A 96 31.19 -3.40 -6.75
N MET A 97 30.80 -2.14 -6.98
CA MET A 97 30.12 -1.71 -8.21
C MET A 97 31.02 -1.84 -9.45
N ARG A 98 32.30 -1.48 -9.33
CA ARG A 98 33.27 -1.68 -10.42
C ARG A 98 33.50 -3.15 -10.72
N ALA A 99 33.48 -4.02 -9.70
CA ALA A 99 33.63 -5.46 -9.87
C ALA A 99 32.41 -6.09 -10.55
N SER A 100 31.19 -5.62 -10.27
CA SER A 100 29.97 -6.08 -10.96
C SER A 100 29.97 -5.70 -12.44
N LEU A 101 30.39 -4.47 -12.77
CA LEU A 101 30.53 -4.04 -14.16
C LEU A 101 31.57 -4.85 -14.94
N ARG A 102 32.69 -5.23 -14.30
CA ARG A 102 33.66 -6.11 -14.93
C ARG A 102 33.11 -7.48 -15.26
N LYS A 103 32.27 -8.04 -14.36
CA LYS A 103 31.59 -9.33 -14.61
C LYS A 103 30.60 -9.25 -15.77
N GLU A 104 29.85 -8.14 -15.90
CA GLU A 104 28.94 -7.91 -17.01
C GLU A 104 29.71 -7.71 -18.35
N GLU A 105 30.87 -7.06 -18.32
CA GLU A 105 31.72 -6.89 -19.51
C GLU A 105 32.35 -8.23 -19.93
N ASP A 106 32.73 -9.11 -19.00
CA ASP A 106 33.28 -10.42 -19.28
C ASP A 106 32.23 -11.42 -19.84
N GLU A 107 30.92 -11.22 -19.54
CA GLU A 107 29.82 -12.03 -20.09
C GLU A 107 29.39 -11.55 -21.49
N ASP A 108 29.62 -10.29 -21.87
CA ASP A 108 29.28 -9.71 -23.18
C ASP A 108 30.43 -9.79 -24.23
N ASP A 109 31.64 -10.16 -23.86
CA ASP A 109 32.86 -10.16 -24.71
C ASP A 109 32.99 -11.37 -25.65
N GLU A 110 31.91 -12.00 -26.13
CA GLU A 110 32.01 -12.93 -27.29
C GLU A 110 31.99 -12.24 -28.66
N VAL A 111 31.84 -10.92 -28.75
CA VAL A 111 31.84 -10.18 -30.04
C VAL A 111 32.48 -8.81 -29.89
N ASP A 112 33.72 -8.68 -30.31
CA ASP A 112 34.48 -7.55 -30.84
C ASP A 112 35.80 -7.25 -30.14
N GLU A 113 36.87 -7.83 -30.69
CA GLU A 113 38.27 -7.39 -30.53
C GLU A 113 38.48 -6.02 -31.21
N ARG A 114 38.02 -4.91 -30.65
CA ARG A 114 38.53 -3.56 -31.02
C ARG A 114 38.18 -2.52 -29.97
N GLY A 115 39.19 -2.08 -29.25
CA GLY A 115 39.20 -0.79 -28.58
C GLY A 115 39.26 -0.87 -27.07
N GLY A 116 40.45 -0.58 -26.51
CA GLY A 116 40.60 -0.33 -25.09
C GLY A 116 39.67 0.80 -24.65
N LYS A 117 38.63 0.47 -23.91
CA LYS A 117 37.77 1.45 -23.29
C LYS A 117 38.56 2.16 -22.20
N GLU A 118 38.74 3.47 -22.35
CA GLU A 118 39.46 4.31 -21.40
C GLU A 118 38.78 4.24 -20.02
N ASP A 119 39.56 4.23 -18.94
CA ASP A 119 39.07 4.18 -17.54
C ASP A 119 38.01 5.27 -17.24
N GLY A 120 38.09 6.40 -17.96
CA GLY A 120 37.10 7.49 -17.85
C GLY A 120 35.69 7.14 -18.29
N ASP A 121 35.52 6.19 -19.21
CA ASP A 121 34.18 5.72 -19.65
C ASP A 121 33.56 4.78 -18.61
N ARG A 122 34.36 3.99 -17.92
CA ARG A 122 33.93 3.14 -16.82
C ARG A 122 33.46 3.95 -15.61
N ASP A 123 34.22 4.97 -15.22
CA ASP A 123 33.83 5.85 -14.10
C ASP A 123 32.56 6.64 -14.44
N SER A 124 32.35 7.03 -15.71
CA SER A 124 31.12 7.67 -16.13
C SER A 124 29.90 6.73 -16.10
N ARG A 125 30.10 5.43 -16.39
CA ARG A 125 29.05 4.38 -16.24
C ARG A 125 28.70 4.15 -14.78
N VAL A 126 29.72 4.02 -13.90
CA VAL A 126 29.50 3.91 -12.44
C VAL A 126 28.73 5.12 -11.92
N ALA A 127 29.12 6.33 -12.30
CA ALA A 127 28.43 7.56 -11.89
C ALA A 127 26.96 7.58 -12.34
N ARG A 128 26.65 7.13 -13.58
CA ARG A 128 25.27 7.01 -14.07
C ARG A 128 24.49 5.97 -13.29
N MET A 129 25.07 4.81 -12.97
CA MET A 129 24.42 3.77 -12.17
C MET A 129 24.11 4.27 -10.77
N LEU A 130 25.07 4.93 -10.11
CA LEU A 130 24.84 5.53 -8.79
C LEU A 130 23.77 6.60 -8.82
N GLN A 131 23.78 7.46 -9.86
CA GLN A 131 22.72 8.46 -10.04
C GLN A 131 21.36 7.81 -10.27
N ALA A 132 21.30 6.75 -11.09
CA ALA A 132 20.06 6.01 -11.32
C ALA A 132 19.56 5.38 -10.02
N GLN A 133 20.44 4.73 -9.26
CA GLN A 133 20.11 4.14 -7.97
C GLN A 133 19.64 5.20 -6.96
N GLN A 134 20.29 6.35 -6.89
CA GLN A 134 19.85 7.45 -6.04
C GLN A 134 18.48 8.01 -6.46
N LEU A 135 18.20 8.06 -7.77
CA LEU A 135 16.88 8.45 -8.27
C LEU A 135 15.80 7.41 -7.95
N GLU A 136 16.14 6.11 -8.01
CA GLU A 136 15.26 5.01 -7.60
C GLU A 136 14.98 5.06 -6.09
N ASP A 137 16.01 5.19 -5.25
CA ASP A 137 15.89 5.25 -3.80
C ASP A 137 15.14 6.50 -3.32
N SER A 138 15.28 7.60 -4.06
CA SER A 138 14.47 8.82 -3.82
C SER A 138 13.02 8.71 -4.31
N GLY A 139 12.65 7.60 -4.96
CA GLY A 139 11.31 7.38 -5.52
C GLY A 139 10.96 8.27 -6.71
N ARG A 140 11.96 8.88 -7.37
CA ARG A 140 11.76 9.70 -8.58
C ARG A 140 11.66 8.85 -9.84
N VAL A 141 12.31 7.70 -9.86
CA VAL A 141 12.26 6.73 -10.96
C VAL A 141 11.76 5.40 -10.38
N ARG A 142 10.90 4.69 -11.11
CA ARG A 142 10.40 3.38 -10.72
C ARG A 142 11.38 2.29 -11.10
N LYS A 143 11.56 1.32 -10.23
CA LYS A 143 12.30 0.09 -10.54
C LYS A 143 11.47 -0.75 -11.51
N LEU A 144 12.07 -1.16 -12.61
CA LEU A 144 11.42 -2.05 -13.59
C LEU A 144 11.56 -3.50 -13.11
N ILE A 145 10.66 -3.93 -12.25
CA ILE A 145 10.62 -5.31 -11.72
C ILE A 145 9.65 -6.16 -12.54
N ALA A 146 8.52 -5.61 -12.97
CA ALA A 146 7.45 -6.34 -13.65
C ALA A 146 7.95 -7.08 -14.90
N SER A 147 8.80 -6.45 -15.71
CA SER A 147 9.39 -7.06 -16.92
C SER A 147 10.37 -8.21 -16.61
N ARG A 148 10.93 -8.23 -15.39
CA ARG A 148 11.89 -9.24 -14.92
C ARG A 148 11.22 -10.44 -14.27
N VAL A 149 9.93 -10.35 -13.92
CA VAL A 149 9.19 -11.46 -13.31
C VAL A 149 9.01 -12.57 -14.33
N GLN A 150 9.56 -13.75 -14.04
CA GLN A 150 9.39 -14.91 -14.86
C GLN A 150 8.00 -15.53 -14.66
N LYS A 151 7.50 -16.18 -15.72
CA LYS A 151 6.22 -16.90 -15.63
C LYS A 151 6.31 -18.00 -14.59
N PRO A 152 5.42 -18.02 -13.58
CA PRO A 152 5.41 -19.07 -12.56
C PRO A 152 5.27 -20.45 -13.19
N GLY A 153 6.09 -21.40 -12.75
CA GLY A 153 5.95 -22.80 -13.14
C GLY A 153 4.69 -23.43 -12.53
N THR A 154 4.25 -24.56 -13.07
CA THR A 154 3.09 -25.30 -12.53
C THR A 154 3.30 -25.80 -11.11
N THR A 155 4.55 -25.91 -10.67
CA THR A 155 4.95 -26.34 -9.31
C THR A 155 5.15 -25.17 -8.35
N ASP A 156 5.24 -23.93 -8.85
CA ASP A 156 5.55 -22.74 -8.08
C ASP A 156 4.27 -22.17 -7.44
N GLY A 157 3.74 -22.91 -6.49
CA GLY A 157 2.54 -22.50 -5.75
C GLY A 157 2.86 -21.71 -4.48
N PHE A 158 1.82 -21.21 -3.84
CA PHE A 158 1.94 -20.57 -2.54
C PHE A 158 2.35 -21.59 -1.45
N ARG A 159 3.40 -21.30 -0.72
CA ARG A 159 3.83 -22.05 0.46
C ARG A 159 3.17 -21.48 1.71
N VAL A 160 2.60 -22.35 2.57
CA VAL A 160 2.04 -21.93 3.86
C VAL A 160 3.18 -21.68 4.84
N LEU A 161 3.28 -20.43 5.34
CA LEU A 161 4.23 -20.04 6.39
C LEU A 161 3.62 -20.22 7.77
N VAL A 162 2.44 -19.64 8.00
CA VAL A 162 1.79 -19.63 9.32
C VAL A 162 0.35 -20.08 9.19
N LYS A 163 -0.06 -20.98 10.06
CA LYS A 163 -1.46 -21.42 10.18
C LYS A 163 -2.15 -20.60 11.27
N HIS A 164 -3.31 -20.06 10.94
CA HIS A 164 -4.19 -19.39 11.90
C HIS A 164 -5.46 -20.20 12.16
N ARG A 165 -6.09 -19.95 13.31
CA ARG A 165 -7.35 -20.61 13.68
C ARG A 165 -8.55 -20.02 12.95
N GLN A 166 -8.52 -18.71 12.67
CA GLN A 166 -9.54 -17.99 11.93
C GLN A 166 -8.93 -17.22 10.75
N SER A 167 -9.78 -16.60 9.94
CA SER A 167 -9.35 -15.83 8.78
C SER A 167 -8.35 -14.76 9.18
N VAL A 168 -7.24 -14.71 8.44
CA VAL A 168 -6.25 -13.65 8.56
C VAL A 168 -6.89 -12.36 8.06
N THR A 169 -6.69 -11.28 8.78
CA THR A 169 -7.27 -9.96 8.48
C THR A 169 -6.26 -8.98 7.93
N SER A 170 -5.02 -9.05 8.41
CA SER A 170 -3.94 -8.15 8.00
C SER A 170 -2.59 -8.88 8.07
N VAL A 171 -1.74 -8.58 7.10
CA VAL A 171 -0.34 -9.02 7.04
C VAL A 171 0.52 -7.82 6.70
N VAL A 172 1.63 -7.67 7.40
CA VAL A 172 2.62 -6.63 7.15
C VAL A 172 4.03 -7.22 7.25
N LEU A 173 4.97 -6.67 6.51
CA LEU A 173 6.38 -7.04 6.53
C LEU A 173 7.20 -5.93 7.17
N SER A 174 8.31 -6.28 7.81
CA SER A 174 9.33 -5.32 8.24
C SER A 174 10.05 -4.74 7.02
N GLU A 175 10.68 -3.59 7.19
CA GLU A 175 11.38 -2.89 6.10
C GLU A 175 12.58 -3.69 5.56
N ASP A 176 13.16 -4.56 6.37
CA ASP A 176 14.30 -5.44 6.06
C ASP A 176 13.88 -6.79 5.44
N ASP A 177 12.59 -7.01 5.19
CA ASP A 177 12.00 -8.26 4.67
C ASP A 177 12.25 -9.52 5.54
N SER A 178 12.93 -9.41 6.69
CA SER A 178 13.28 -10.56 7.53
C SER A 178 12.12 -11.08 8.36
N LYS A 179 11.25 -10.17 8.83
CA LYS A 179 10.14 -10.49 9.73
C LYS A 179 8.81 -10.10 9.12
N GLY A 180 7.82 -10.90 9.41
CA GLY A 180 6.45 -10.56 9.08
C GLY A 180 5.53 -10.66 10.29
N PHE A 181 4.42 -9.95 10.22
CA PHE A 181 3.41 -9.90 11.26
C PHE A 181 2.05 -10.19 10.65
N SER A 182 1.26 -10.97 11.34
CA SER A 182 -0.08 -11.33 10.88
C SER A 182 -1.08 -11.29 12.03
N ALA A 183 -2.28 -10.82 11.72
CA ALA A 183 -3.40 -10.84 12.66
C ALA A 183 -4.58 -11.59 12.09
N SER A 184 -5.40 -12.14 12.97
CA SER A 184 -6.59 -12.89 12.63
C SER A 184 -7.83 -12.46 13.41
N LYS A 185 -9.00 -12.90 12.95
CA LYS A 185 -10.29 -12.56 13.57
C LYS A 185 -10.46 -13.06 15.01
N ASP A 186 -9.65 -14.01 15.48
CA ASP A 186 -9.65 -14.47 16.87
C ASP A 186 -8.82 -13.59 17.82
N GLY A 187 -8.15 -12.58 17.28
CA GLY A 187 -7.33 -11.66 18.05
C GLY A 187 -5.88 -12.10 18.20
N TYR A 188 -5.49 -13.21 17.57
CA TYR A 188 -4.10 -13.62 17.56
C TYR A 188 -3.27 -12.73 16.66
N ILE A 189 -2.18 -12.20 17.22
CA ILE A 189 -1.12 -11.49 16.50
C ILE A 189 0.12 -12.38 16.59
N VAL A 190 0.71 -12.68 15.44
CA VAL A 190 1.88 -13.55 15.32
C VAL A 190 2.95 -12.85 14.54
N GLN A 191 4.14 -12.82 15.09
CA GLN A 191 5.38 -12.49 14.39
C GLN A 191 5.97 -13.78 13.84
N TRP A 192 6.48 -13.73 12.64
CA TRP A 192 7.12 -14.87 11.99
C TRP A 192 8.34 -14.41 11.20
N ASP A 193 9.32 -15.26 11.17
CA ASP A 193 10.53 -15.09 10.38
C ASP A 193 10.30 -15.67 8.98
N VAL A 194 10.69 -14.92 7.94
CA VAL A 194 10.39 -15.26 6.55
C VAL A 194 11.15 -16.51 6.10
N ASP A 195 12.39 -16.63 6.50
CA ASP A 195 13.29 -17.70 6.05
C ASP A 195 13.08 -18.97 6.85
N SER A 196 13.17 -18.89 8.18
CA SER A 196 13.07 -20.06 9.06
C SER A 196 11.61 -20.50 9.30
N GLY A 197 10.63 -19.63 9.08
CA GLY A 197 9.23 -19.88 9.41
C GLY A 197 8.95 -19.98 10.92
N LYS A 198 9.90 -19.59 11.78
CA LYS A 198 9.70 -19.57 13.24
C LYS A 198 8.63 -18.56 13.59
N THR A 199 7.69 -18.97 14.45
CA THR A 199 6.53 -18.15 14.82
C THR A 199 6.54 -17.83 16.31
N GLU A 200 6.20 -16.57 16.66
CA GLU A 200 6.10 -16.10 18.02
C GLU A 200 4.82 -15.27 18.18
N ALA A 201 4.05 -15.54 19.24
CA ALA A 201 2.76 -14.90 19.45
C ALA A 201 2.86 -13.75 20.45
N TYR A 202 2.05 -12.70 20.23
CA TYR A 202 1.87 -11.59 21.14
C TYR A 202 0.80 -11.92 22.19
N ALA A 203 1.11 -11.71 23.44
CA ALA A 203 0.16 -11.90 24.54
C ALA A 203 -0.69 -10.65 24.72
N TRP A 204 -2.04 -10.79 24.73
CA TRP A 204 -2.92 -9.67 25.03
C TRP A 204 -2.72 -9.18 26.45
N PRO A 205 -2.71 -7.85 26.67
CA PRO A 205 -2.61 -7.26 27.99
C PRO A 205 -3.82 -7.65 28.85
N SER A 206 -3.61 -7.66 30.18
CA SER A 206 -4.71 -7.89 31.12
C SER A 206 -5.74 -6.76 31.08
N GLU A 207 -6.97 -7.02 31.51
CA GLU A 207 -8.03 -6.00 31.59
C GLU A 207 -7.61 -4.83 32.51
N GLU A 208 -6.79 -5.09 33.52
CA GLU A 208 -6.27 -4.07 34.45
C GLU A 208 -5.32 -3.11 33.74
N VAL A 209 -4.39 -3.64 32.91
CA VAL A 209 -3.49 -2.83 32.09
C VAL A 209 -4.26 -2.00 31.07
N LEU A 210 -5.27 -2.56 30.42
CA LEU A 210 -6.11 -1.81 29.49
C LEU A 210 -6.87 -0.68 30.18
N LYS A 211 -7.39 -0.92 31.39
CA LYS A 211 -8.07 0.11 32.21
C LYS A 211 -7.12 1.22 32.63
N SER A 212 -5.89 0.91 33.01
CA SER A 212 -4.88 1.93 33.37
C SER A 212 -4.55 2.84 32.17
N HIS A 213 -4.67 2.34 30.92
CA HIS A 213 -4.53 3.13 29.69
C HIS A 213 -5.83 3.84 29.27
N GLY A 214 -6.87 3.85 30.11
CA GLY A 214 -8.14 4.52 29.82
C GLY A 214 -9.09 3.75 28.91
N ALA A 215 -8.84 2.47 28.66
CA ALA A 215 -9.73 1.63 27.87
C ALA A 215 -11.03 1.36 28.64
N LYS A 216 -12.16 1.54 27.97
CA LYS A 216 -13.48 1.23 28.53
C LYS A 216 -13.84 -0.23 28.24
N ASP A 217 -14.33 -0.95 29.25
CA ASP A 217 -14.78 -2.33 29.09
C ASP A 217 -15.89 -2.43 28.03
N PRO A 218 -15.72 -3.25 26.99
CA PRO A 218 -16.79 -3.51 26.03
C PRO A 218 -17.92 -4.29 26.70
N GLN A 219 -19.15 -3.81 26.55
CA GLN A 219 -20.33 -4.45 27.16
C GLN A 219 -21.12 -5.30 26.14
N GLY A 220 -21.80 -6.33 26.61
CA GLY A 220 -22.75 -7.15 25.83
C GLY A 220 -22.11 -7.90 24.65
N ARG A 221 -22.72 -7.82 23.46
CA ARG A 221 -22.23 -8.51 22.24
C ARG A 221 -20.85 -7.99 21.78
N ALA A 222 -20.50 -6.75 22.13
CA ALA A 222 -19.21 -6.17 21.80
C ALA A 222 -18.07 -6.90 22.52
N LYS A 223 -18.29 -7.46 23.72
CA LYS A 223 -17.27 -8.23 24.46
C LYS A 223 -16.77 -9.47 23.68
N LYS A 224 -17.63 -10.17 22.94
CA LYS A 224 -17.25 -11.36 22.14
C LYS A 224 -16.39 -11.02 20.93
N ARG A 225 -16.52 -9.79 20.39
CA ARG A 225 -15.79 -9.32 19.21
C ARG A 225 -14.64 -8.36 19.55
N SER A 226 -14.50 -7.96 20.81
CA SER A 226 -13.50 -6.97 21.22
C SER A 226 -12.06 -7.37 20.88
N LYS A 227 -11.77 -8.65 20.84
CA LYS A 227 -10.44 -9.18 20.50
C LYS A 227 -10.17 -9.29 19.00
N HIS A 228 -11.15 -9.02 18.12
CA HIS A 228 -10.92 -9.11 16.68
C HIS A 228 -9.99 -7.98 16.23
N VAL A 229 -8.82 -8.34 15.73
CA VAL A 229 -7.89 -7.41 15.10
C VAL A 229 -8.24 -7.29 13.62
N LEU A 230 -8.33 -6.06 13.10
CA LEU A 230 -8.65 -5.79 11.69
C LEU A 230 -7.44 -5.26 10.92
N ALA A 231 -6.53 -4.56 11.58
CA ALA A 231 -5.41 -3.90 10.96
C ALA A 231 -4.14 -4.06 11.77
N LEU A 232 -3.02 -4.15 11.07
CA LEU A 232 -1.67 -4.08 11.58
C LEU A 232 -0.88 -3.04 10.80
N ALA A 233 0.10 -2.42 11.45
CA ALA A 233 1.14 -1.62 10.82
C ALA A 233 2.43 -1.79 11.60
N VAL A 234 3.57 -1.77 10.91
CA VAL A 234 4.91 -1.82 11.50
C VAL A 234 5.64 -0.52 11.17
N SER A 235 6.38 0.03 12.12
CA SER A 235 7.21 1.21 11.90
C SER A 235 8.41 0.90 11.01
N SER A 236 8.92 1.91 10.28
CA SER A 236 10.03 1.72 9.34
C SER A 236 11.31 1.24 10.01
N ASP A 237 11.54 1.63 11.26
CA ASP A 237 12.66 1.16 12.08
C ASP A 237 12.47 -0.26 12.63
N GLY A 238 11.33 -0.88 12.34
CA GLY A 238 10.99 -2.22 12.82
C GLY A 238 10.76 -2.32 14.34
N ARG A 239 10.77 -1.20 15.08
CA ARG A 239 10.71 -1.18 16.55
C ARG A 239 9.29 -1.31 17.08
N TYR A 240 8.32 -0.68 16.43
CA TYR A 240 6.94 -0.64 16.87
C TYR A 240 6.02 -1.41 15.93
N LEU A 241 5.12 -2.19 16.52
CA LEU A 241 3.97 -2.77 15.84
C LEU A 241 2.71 -2.11 16.39
N ALA A 242 1.83 -1.66 15.51
CA ALA A 242 0.51 -1.15 15.88
C ALA A 242 -0.57 -2.15 15.46
N SER A 243 -1.57 -2.35 16.30
CA SER A 243 -2.75 -3.16 15.99
C SER A 243 -4.03 -2.43 16.35
N GLY A 244 -5.09 -2.65 15.56
CA GLY A 244 -6.40 -2.05 15.78
C GLY A 244 -7.53 -2.99 15.40
N GLY A 245 -8.68 -2.83 16.02
CA GLY A 245 -9.80 -3.74 15.81
C GLY A 245 -11.12 -3.28 16.38
N PHE A 246 -11.96 -4.26 16.74
CA PHE A 246 -13.33 -4.01 17.24
C PHE A 246 -13.38 -3.44 18.66
N ASP A 247 -12.29 -3.47 19.39
CA ASP A 247 -12.15 -2.85 20.70
C ASP A 247 -12.08 -1.31 20.67
N ARG A 248 -11.91 -0.72 19.46
CA ARG A 248 -11.86 0.72 19.20
C ARG A 248 -10.61 1.40 19.76
N HIS A 249 -9.59 0.64 20.12
CA HIS A 249 -8.30 1.13 20.56
C HIS A 249 -7.23 0.84 19.51
N VAL A 250 -6.23 1.68 19.50
CA VAL A 250 -4.98 1.40 18.78
C VAL A 250 -3.98 0.93 19.81
N HIS A 251 -3.52 -0.29 19.68
CA HIS A 251 -2.52 -0.89 20.57
C HIS A 251 -1.13 -0.78 19.94
N LEU A 252 -0.19 -0.37 20.73
CA LEU A 252 1.22 -0.27 20.40
C LEU A 252 2.01 -1.36 21.13
N TRP A 253 2.87 -2.05 20.39
CA TRP A 253 3.66 -3.18 20.85
C TRP A 253 5.14 -2.97 20.50
N ASP A 254 6.04 -3.45 21.34
CA ASP A 254 7.45 -3.57 21.01
C ASP A 254 7.68 -4.87 20.21
N THR A 255 8.32 -4.78 19.05
CA THR A 255 8.55 -5.95 18.20
C THR A 255 9.63 -6.88 18.73
N ARG A 256 10.58 -6.35 19.51
CA ARG A 256 11.70 -7.10 20.06
C ARG A 256 11.28 -7.90 21.30
N THR A 257 10.62 -7.23 22.26
CA THR A 257 10.16 -7.88 23.52
C THR A 257 8.79 -8.51 23.37
N ARG A 258 7.99 -8.09 22.36
CA ARG A 258 6.60 -8.48 22.14
C ARG A 258 5.65 -8.04 23.26
N GLU A 259 6.09 -7.06 24.05
CA GLU A 259 5.30 -6.51 25.13
C GLU A 259 4.36 -5.42 24.63
N HIS A 260 3.20 -5.33 25.27
CA HIS A 260 2.25 -4.26 25.04
C HIS A 260 2.73 -2.97 25.69
N ILE A 261 2.96 -1.91 24.90
CA ILE A 261 3.46 -0.62 25.36
C ILE A 261 2.29 0.26 25.82
N GLN A 262 1.31 0.48 24.93
CA GLN A 262 0.24 1.44 25.14
C GLN A 262 -1.04 1.04 24.39
N ALA A 263 -2.19 1.37 24.96
CA ALA A 263 -3.48 1.39 24.25
C ALA A 263 -3.93 2.86 24.13
N PHE A 264 -4.15 3.32 22.91
CA PHE A 264 -4.64 4.67 22.63
C PHE A 264 -6.17 4.66 22.53
N PRO A 265 -6.90 5.27 23.46
CA PRO A 265 -8.33 5.43 23.40
C PRO A 265 -8.69 6.64 22.53
N GLY A 266 -9.89 6.66 21.96
CA GLY A 266 -10.39 7.87 21.28
C GLY A 266 -11.29 7.62 20.10
N HIS A 267 -11.17 6.48 19.39
CA HIS A 267 -12.13 6.12 18.37
C HIS A 267 -13.46 5.69 18.97
N LYS A 268 -14.54 6.08 18.29
CA LYS A 268 -15.92 5.71 18.67
C LYS A 268 -16.38 4.42 17.98
N GLY A 269 -15.76 4.05 16.89
CA GLY A 269 -16.00 2.84 16.10
C GLY A 269 -14.78 1.92 16.02
N PRO A 270 -14.92 0.72 15.44
CA PRO A 270 -13.81 -0.19 15.18
C PRO A 270 -12.70 0.48 14.37
N VAL A 271 -11.45 0.21 14.71
CA VAL A 271 -10.28 0.63 13.93
C VAL A 271 -10.10 -0.35 12.78
N SER A 272 -10.29 0.10 11.55
CA SER A 272 -10.28 -0.72 10.34
C SER A 272 -8.94 -0.78 9.63
N CYS A 273 -8.14 0.28 9.75
CA CYS A 273 -6.88 0.43 9.04
C CYS A 273 -5.88 1.24 9.84
N LEU A 274 -4.60 0.91 9.65
CA LEU A 274 -3.45 1.52 10.31
C LEU A 274 -2.32 1.66 9.30
N THR A 275 -1.53 2.70 9.41
CA THR A 275 -0.25 2.85 8.70
C THR A 275 0.68 3.77 9.46
N PHE A 276 1.99 3.49 9.39
CA PHE A 276 3.02 4.43 9.84
C PHE A 276 3.48 5.27 8.67
N ARG A 277 3.82 6.52 8.92
CA ARG A 277 4.56 7.33 7.95
C ARG A 277 6.00 6.83 7.90
N GLN A 278 6.50 6.63 6.67
CA GLN A 278 7.85 6.12 6.47
C GLN A 278 8.91 7.08 7.03
N GLY A 279 9.85 6.53 7.80
CA GLY A 279 10.95 7.28 8.39
C GLY A 279 10.56 8.14 9.60
N THR A 280 9.36 7.96 10.14
CA THR A 280 8.88 8.69 11.33
C THR A 280 8.14 7.77 12.30
N SER A 281 7.92 8.25 13.53
CA SER A 281 7.09 7.59 14.54
C SER A 281 5.60 7.95 14.47
N GLU A 282 5.16 8.68 13.41
CA GLU A 282 3.76 9.05 13.23
C GLU A 282 2.92 7.86 12.78
N LEU A 283 1.87 7.58 13.53
CA LEU A 283 0.91 6.50 13.28
C LEU A 283 -0.45 7.08 12.90
N PHE A 284 -1.02 6.61 11.80
CA PHE A 284 -2.36 6.98 11.34
C PHE A 284 -3.31 5.82 11.55
N SER A 285 -4.51 6.13 12.07
CA SER A 285 -5.58 5.15 12.27
C SER A 285 -6.88 5.62 11.66
N GLY A 286 -7.49 4.79 10.82
CA GLY A 286 -8.81 5.02 10.27
C GLY A 286 -9.85 4.10 10.93
N SER A 287 -11.08 4.60 11.08
CA SER A 287 -12.13 3.90 11.81
C SER A 287 -13.49 3.98 11.13
N TYR A 288 -14.39 3.08 11.52
CA TYR A 288 -15.82 3.12 11.17
C TYR A 288 -16.55 4.32 11.74
N ASP A 289 -15.91 5.07 12.67
CA ASP A 289 -16.45 6.35 13.13
C ASP A 289 -16.26 7.51 12.14
N ARG A 290 -15.75 7.21 10.91
CA ARG A 290 -15.53 8.15 9.80
C ARG A 290 -14.42 9.16 10.06
N THR A 291 -13.60 8.93 11.07
CA THR A 291 -12.48 9.79 11.43
C THR A 291 -11.13 9.10 11.22
N ILE A 292 -10.13 9.90 10.98
CA ILE A 292 -8.73 9.46 10.96
C ILE A 292 -8.04 10.17 12.12
N LYS A 293 -7.33 9.41 12.96
CA LYS A 293 -6.57 9.95 14.08
C LYS A 293 -5.09 9.77 13.85
N ILE A 294 -4.32 10.75 14.31
CA ILE A 294 -2.87 10.79 14.21
C ILE A 294 -2.29 10.71 15.61
N TRP A 295 -1.29 9.85 15.76
CA TRP A 295 -0.63 9.53 17.01
C TRP A 295 0.88 9.60 16.83
N ASN A 296 1.60 9.93 17.87
CA ASN A 296 3.04 9.73 17.94
C ASN A 296 3.32 8.46 18.76
N ALA A 297 3.97 7.47 18.14
CA ALA A 297 4.28 6.20 18.79
C ALA A 297 5.41 6.34 19.81
N GLU A 298 6.38 7.20 19.57
CA GLU A 298 7.52 7.45 20.45
C GLU A 298 7.09 8.19 21.73
N ASP A 299 6.39 9.32 21.55
CA ASP A 299 5.86 10.13 22.67
C ASP A 299 4.59 9.52 23.30
N ARG A 300 4.05 8.46 22.70
CA ARG A 300 2.80 7.79 23.12
C ARG A 300 1.64 8.77 23.27
N SER A 301 1.54 9.73 22.37
CA SER A 301 0.61 10.84 22.44
C SER A 301 -0.34 10.91 21.26
N TYR A 302 -1.50 11.53 21.47
CA TYR A 302 -2.44 11.91 20.44
C TYR A 302 -2.02 13.25 19.83
N ILE A 303 -2.05 13.36 18.49
CA ILE A 303 -1.71 14.59 17.77
C ILE A 303 -2.99 15.32 17.34
N THR A 304 -3.74 14.77 16.37
CA THR A 304 -4.94 15.41 15.83
C THR A 304 -5.94 14.41 15.25
N THR A 305 -7.11 14.91 14.81
CA THR A 305 -8.14 14.11 14.12
C THR A 305 -8.54 14.79 12.82
N LEU A 306 -8.47 14.08 11.72
CA LEU A 306 -8.93 14.53 10.41
C LEU A 306 -10.38 14.10 10.19
N PHE A 307 -11.20 15.04 9.70
CA PHE A 307 -12.62 14.86 9.42
C PHE A 307 -12.93 15.13 7.96
N GLY A 308 -13.74 14.30 7.31
CA GLY A 308 -14.13 14.51 5.90
C GLY A 308 -14.97 13.38 5.34
N HIS A 309 -14.64 12.13 5.63
CA HIS A 309 -15.40 10.98 5.16
C HIS A 309 -16.84 10.94 5.70
N GLN A 310 -17.76 10.52 4.85
CA GLN A 310 -19.19 10.40 5.20
C GLN A 310 -19.57 8.97 5.62
N SER A 311 -18.71 7.99 5.39
CA SER A 311 -18.91 6.58 5.76
C SER A 311 -17.65 5.98 6.37
N ASP A 312 -17.71 4.67 6.65
CA ASP A 312 -16.64 3.89 7.26
C ASP A 312 -15.33 4.01 6.46
N VAL A 313 -14.24 4.40 7.09
CA VAL A 313 -12.90 4.35 6.50
C VAL A 313 -12.44 2.89 6.48
N LEU A 314 -12.00 2.39 5.33
CA LEU A 314 -11.65 0.97 5.15
C LEU A 314 -10.16 0.72 5.02
N THR A 315 -9.45 1.59 4.29
CA THR A 315 -8.02 1.43 4.04
C THR A 315 -7.34 2.79 4.08
N ILE A 316 -6.08 2.76 4.46
CA ILE A 316 -5.23 3.93 4.62
C ILE A 316 -3.82 3.56 4.15
N ASP A 317 -3.15 4.47 3.46
CA ASP A 317 -1.76 4.31 3.07
C ASP A 317 -1.01 5.64 3.14
N CYS A 318 0.27 5.59 3.48
CA CYS A 318 1.15 6.74 3.62
C CYS A 318 2.57 6.39 3.19
N LEU A 319 3.22 7.33 2.50
CA LEU A 319 4.63 7.26 2.16
C LEU A 319 5.45 8.26 3.01
N ARG A 320 6.66 8.58 2.58
CA ARG A 320 7.54 9.56 3.26
C ARG A 320 6.98 10.98 3.29
N LYS A 321 6.30 11.40 2.21
CA LYS A 321 5.71 12.75 2.16
C LYS A 321 4.55 12.85 3.15
N GLU A 322 4.28 14.06 3.62
CA GLU A 322 3.17 14.40 4.53
C GLU A 322 1.80 14.30 3.85
N ARG A 323 1.63 13.26 3.04
CA ARG A 323 0.41 12.96 2.30
C ARG A 323 -0.14 11.60 2.75
N LEU A 324 -1.39 11.60 3.10
CA LEU A 324 -2.11 10.42 3.56
C LEU A 324 -3.25 10.13 2.60
N LEU A 325 -3.30 8.92 2.07
CA LEU A 325 -4.41 8.43 1.24
C LEU A 325 -5.35 7.62 2.10
N THR A 326 -6.63 7.92 2.02
CA THR A 326 -7.68 7.18 2.75
C THR A 326 -8.84 6.85 1.83
N VAL A 327 -9.42 5.70 2.02
CA VAL A 327 -10.54 5.17 1.25
C VAL A 327 -11.69 4.80 2.17
N ALA A 328 -12.91 5.13 1.75
CA ALA A 328 -14.11 4.83 2.52
C ALA A 328 -15.25 4.28 1.65
N ARG A 329 -16.28 3.73 2.31
CA ARG A 329 -17.48 3.19 1.67
C ARG A 329 -18.36 4.24 1.01
N ASP A 330 -18.08 5.53 1.19
CA ASP A 330 -18.78 6.63 0.52
C ASP A 330 -18.37 6.84 -0.94
N ARG A 331 -17.61 5.90 -1.53
CA ARG A 331 -17.05 5.95 -2.88
C ARG A 331 -16.02 7.07 -3.06
N THR A 332 -15.47 7.59 -1.97
CA THR A 332 -14.47 8.65 -2.01
C THR A 332 -13.12 8.18 -1.51
N MET A 333 -12.09 8.72 -2.14
CA MET A 333 -10.73 8.69 -1.64
C MET A 333 -10.34 10.11 -1.28
N HIS A 334 -9.76 10.27 -0.12
CA HIS A 334 -9.23 11.55 0.33
C HIS A 334 -7.72 11.48 0.38
N LEU A 335 -7.08 12.40 -0.31
CA LEU A 335 -5.66 12.65 -0.21
C LEU A 335 -5.47 13.86 0.70
N TRP A 336 -4.96 13.62 1.88
CA TRP A 336 -4.72 14.63 2.91
C TRP A 336 -3.32 15.19 2.80
N LYS A 337 -3.18 16.47 3.03
CA LYS A 337 -1.93 17.14 3.32
C LYS A 337 -1.92 17.39 4.84
N VAL A 338 -1.24 16.51 5.56
CA VAL A 338 -1.36 16.38 7.02
C VAL A 338 -1.09 17.68 7.78
N PRO A 339 0.00 18.45 7.49
CA PRO A 339 0.29 19.68 8.23
C PRO A 339 -0.74 20.79 8.03
N GLU A 340 -1.41 20.80 6.88
CA GLU A 340 -2.39 21.85 6.53
C GLU A 340 -3.82 21.40 6.83
N GLU A 341 -4.03 20.15 7.24
CA GLU A 341 -5.34 19.50 7.39
C GLU A 341 -6.25 19.66 6.16
N SER A 342 -5.63 19.95 4.99
CA SER A 342 -6.34 20.13 3.72
C SER A 342 -6.52 18.79 3.02
N GLN A 343 -7.56 18.67 2.20
CA GLN A 343 -7.88 17.40 1.52
C GLN A 343 -8.24 17.61 0.05
N LEU A 344 -7.81 16.69 -0.78
CA LEU A 344 -8.26 16.54 -2.15
C LEU A 344 -9.13 15.29 -2.26
N VAL A 345 -10.35 15.46 -2.77
CA VAL A 345 -11.35 14.38 -2.83
C VAL A 345 -11.45 13.83 -4.25
N PHE A 346 -11.27 12.52 -4.38
CA PHE A 346 -11.49 11.74 -5.59
C PHE A 346 -12.76 10.91 -5.42
N ARG A 347 -13.51 10.71 -6.52
CA ARG A 347 -14.71 9.89 -6.52
C ARG A 347 -14.57 8.77 -7.53
N ALA A 348 -14.67 7.54 -7.06
CA ALA A 348 -14.67 6.36 -7.91
C ALA A 348 -16.01 6.17 -8.61
N SER A 349 -15.97 5.41 -9.71
CA SER A 349 -17.15 4.98 -10.45
C SER A 349 -17.89 3.83 -9.76
N ALA A 350 -17.18 3.04 -8.98
CA ALA A 350 -17.68 1.88 -8.24
C ALA A 350 -18.67 2.24 -7.13
N SER A 351 -19.40 1.25 -6.61
CA SER A 351 -20.36 1.43 -5.52
C SER A 351 -19.68 1.56 -4.15
N SER A 352 -18.60 0.84 -3.92
CA SER A 352 -17.76 0.92 -2.72
C SER A 352 -16.29 0.69 -3.06
N LEU A 353 -15.41 1.38 -2.37
CA LEU A 353 -13.99 1.14 -2.45
C LEU A 353 -13.55 0.33 -1.24
N GLU A 354 -12.75 -0.72 -1.46
CA GLU A 354 -12.34 -1.64 -0.40
C GLU A 354 -10.86 -1.46 -0.01
N CYS A 355 -10.00 -1.11 -0.97
CA CYS A 355 -8.56 -0.99 -0.72
C CYS A 355 -7.89 0.09 -1.58
N CYS A 356 -6.75 0.58 -1.10
CA CYS A 356 -5.89 1.50 -1.84
C CYS A 356 -4.42 1.26 -1.49
N CYS A 357 -3.54 1.68 -2.37
CA CYS A 357 -2.10 1.65 -2.18
C CYS A 357 -1.42 2.71 -3.04
N PHE A 358 -0.44 3.43 -2.51
CA PHE A 358 0.40 4.32 -3.29
C PHE A 358 1.35 3.54 -4.18
N ILE A 359 1.51 3.98 -5.42
CA ILE A 359 2.56 3.56 -6.33
C ILE A 359 3.81 4.41 -6.08
N ASN A 360 3.58 5.73 -6.12
CA ASN A 360 4.57 6.76 -5.82
C ASN A 360 3.88 7.97 -5.16
N ASN A 361 4.60 9.07 -4.98
CA ASN A 361 4.04 10.28 -4.35
C ASN A 361 2.88 10.92 -5.11
N ASP A 362 2.72 10.63 -6.40
CA ASP A 362 1.78 11.31 -7.30
C ASP A 362 0.76 10.36 -7.94
N GLU A 363 0.91 9.05 -7.73
CA GLU A 363 0.02 8.03 -8.30
C GLU A 363 -0.32 6.94 -7.29
N PHE A 364 -1.54 6.40 -7.40
CA PHE A 364 -2.06 5.37 -6.51
C PHE A 364 -3.06 4.46 -7.22
N LEU A 365 -3.24 3.26 -6.67
CA LEU A 365 -4.25 2.28 -7.09
C LEU A 365 -5.39 2.23 -6.07
N SER A 366 -6.58 1.94 -6.56
CA SER A 366 -7.73 1.55 -5.73
C SER A 366 -8.37 0.29 -6.26
N GLY A 367 -8.92 -0.52 -5.35
CA GLY A 367 -9.72 -1.69 -5.65
C GLY A 367 -11.12 -1.55 -5.07
N SER A 368 -12.12 -2.08 -5.77
CA SER A 368 -13.54 -1.87 -5.47
C SER A 368 -14.35 -3.16 -5.40
N ASP A 369 -15.56 -3.04 -4.90
CA ASP A 369 -16.54 -4.11 -4.75
C ASP A 369 -17.14 -4.61 -6.08
N ASP A 370 -17.05 -3.81 -7.14
CA ASP A 370 -17.45 -4.22 -8.50
C ASP A 370 -16.37 -5.05 -9.23
N GLY A 371 -15.25 -5.33 -8.55
CA GLY A 371 -14.12 -6.06 -9.13
C GLY A 371 -13.24 -5.21 -10.03
N SER A 372 -13.35 -3.88 -10.01
CA SER A 372 -12.47 -3.00 -10.76
C SER A 372 -11.23 -2.58 -9.99
N ILE A 373 -10.14 -2.35 -10.73
CA ILE A 373 -8.93 -1.71 -10.25
C ILE A 373 -8.77 -0.41 -11.01
N GLU A 374 -8.64 0.69 -10.29
CA GLU A 374 -8.51 2.02 -10.87
C GLU A 374 -7.13 2.61 -10.55
N HIS A 375 -6.47 3.13 -11.58
CA HIS A 375 -5.19 3.83 -11.48
C HIS A 375 -5.44 5.33 -11.50
N TRP A 376 -4.90 6.03 -10.52
CA TRP A 376 -5.14 7.45 -10.28
C TRP A 376 -3.86 8.27 -10.28
N SER A 377 -4.00 9.54 -10.63
CA SER A 377 -2.97 10.55 -10.44
C SER A 377 -3.51 11.70 -9.59
N VAL A 378 -2.68 12.20 -8.69
CA VAL A 378 -2.97 13.39 -7.87
C VAL A 378 -3.33 14.60 -8.73
N LEU A 379 -2.80 14.68 -9.96
CA LEU A 379 -3.03 15.79 -10.89
C LEU A 379 -4.41 15.78 -11.55
N ARG A 380 -5.16 14.66 -11.47
CA ARG A 380 -6.44 14.49 -12.19
C ARG A 380 -7.50 13.92 -11.26
N LYS A 381 -8.71 14.51 -11.30
CA LYS A 381 -9.86 14.07 -10.50
C LYS A 381 -10.57 12.82 -11.06
N LYS A 382 -10.15 12.34 -12.23
CA LYS A 382 -10.66 11.11 -12.85
C LYS A 382 -9.53 10.09 -12.92
N PRO A 383 -9.84 8.79 -12.83
CA PRO A 383 -8.82 7.75 -12.98
C PRO A 383 -8.12 7.87 -14.34
N LEU A 384 -6.84 7.53 -14.37
CA LEU A 384 -6.04 7.45 -15.59
C LEU A 384 -6.45 6.23 -16.41
N HIS A 385 -6.63 5.10 -15.71
CA HIS A 385 -6.99 3.82 -16.29
C HIS A 385 -7.92 3.04 -15.36
N ILE A 386 -8.86 2.29 -15.93
CA ILE A 386 -9.80 1.43 -15.19
C ILE A 386 -9.74 0.03 -15.80
N VAL A 387 -9.35 -0.93 -14.99
CA VAL A 387 -9.44 -2.36 -15.33
C VAL A 387 -10.73 -2.90 -14.73
N LYS A 388 -11.72 -3.19 -15.57
CA LYS A 388 -12.97 -3.84 -15.15
C LYS A 388 -12.76 -5.34 -15.05
N ASN A 389 -13.52 -6.00 -14.17
CA ASN A 389 -13.45 -7.46 -13.97
C ASN A 389 -12.02 -7.96 -13.73
N ALA A 390 -11.27 -7.25 -12.87
CA ALA A 390 -9.92 -7.64 -12.52
C ALA A 390 -9.86 -9.06 -11.92
N HIS A 391 -10.93 -9.53 -11.31
CA HIS A 391 -11.08 -10.87 -10.76
C HIS A 391 -12.41 -11.49 -11.20
N PRO A 392 -12.53 -11.99 -12.46
CA PRO A 392 -13.74 -12.63 -12.92
C PRO A 392 -14.07 -13.85 -12.06
N SER A 393 -15.35 -14.05 -11.76
CA SER A 393 -15.82 -15.25 -11.09
C SER A 393 -15.56 -16.44 -12.01
N LEU A 394 -14.81 -17.43 -11.51
CA LEU A 394 -14.69 -18.70 -12.20
C LEU A 394 -16.08 -19.34 -12.17
N MET A 395 -16.79 -19.32 -13.28
CA MET A 395 -18.00 -20.10 -13.48
C MET A 395 -17.59 -21.57 -13.30
N ILE A 396 -17.98 -22.19 -12.20
CA ILE A 396 -18.02 -23.64 -12.14
C ILE A 396 -19.07 -24.00 -13.20
N PRO A 397 -18.72 -24.75 -14.27
CA PRO A 397 -19.72 -25.20 -15.20
C PRO A 397 -20.72 -26.00 -14.36
N SER A 398 -21.96 -25.53 -14.29
CA SER A 398 -23.07 -26.32 -13.81
C SER A 398 -23.04 -27.61 -14.58
N LYS A 399 -23.03 -28.76 -13.89
CA LYS A 399 -23.25 -30.05 -14.52
C LYS A 399 -24.42 -29.89 -15.48
N PRO A 400 -24.31 -30.40 -16.71
CA PRO A 400 -25.48 -30.52 -17.54
C PRO A 400 -26.49 -31.35 -16.75
N ASP A 401 -27.59 -30.74 -16.36
CA ASP A 401 -28.73 -31.48 -15.86
C ASP A 401 -29.17 -32.34 -17.04
N ASP A 402 -29.07 -33.66 -16.80
CA ASP A 402 -29.61 -34.68 -17.67
C ASP A 402 -31.12 -34.44 -17.80
N ASP A 403 -31.54 -34.29 -19.04
CA ASP A 403 -32.83 -34.56 -19.63
C ASP A 403 -34.10 -34.40 -18.76
N ASP A 404 -34.91 -33.44 -19.16
CA ASP A 404 -36.33 -33.77 -19.40
C ASP A 404 -36.93 -32.80 -20.42
N ASP A 405 -37.45 -33.41 -21.49
CA ASP A 405 -38.25 -32.85 -22.53
C ASP A 405 -39.42 -32.00 -21.97
N ASP A 406 -39.57 -30.78 -22.47
CA ASP A 406 -40.91 -30.31 -22.86
C ASP A 406 -40.84 -29.11 -23.81
N ASP A 407 -41.45 -29.35 -24.96
CA ASP A 407 -41.74 -28.44 -26.02
C ASP A 407 -42.58 -27.21 -25.57
N ASP A 408 -42.43 -26.16 -26.36
CA ASP A 408 -43.35 -25.04 -26.60
C ASP A 408 -42.93 -23.67 -26.06
N LEU A 409 -42.48 -22.85 -27.01
CA LEU A 409 -43.03 -21.50 -27.32
C LEU A 409 -42.01 -20.38 -27.51
N PRO A 410 -42.44 -19.22 -28.02
CA PRO A 410 -42.15 -18.82 -29.38
C PRO A 410 -41.17 -17.64 -29.45
N ASN A 411 -40.73 -17.37 -30.67
CA ASN A 411 -39.98 -16.22 -31.13
C ASN A 411 -40.29 -14.91 -30.42
N GLY A 412 -39.25 -14.30 -29.86
CA GLY A 412 -39.27 -12.93 -29.36
C GLY A 412 -37.84 -12.41 -29.18
N ASP A 413 -37.43 -11.59 -30.13
CA ASP A 413 -36.37 -10.61 -30.10
C ASP A 413 -35.02 -10.97 -29.42
N LYS A 414 -34.09 -11.35 -30.29
CA LYS A 414 -32.66 -11.26 -30.00
C LYS A 414 -32.25 -9.80 -30.07
N ASP A 415 -32.31 -9.13 -28.95
CA ASP A 415 -31.57 -7.90 -28.78
C ASP A 415 -31.11 -7.79 -27.34
N ASP A 416 -29.81 -7.53 -27.22
CA ASP A 416 -29.12 -7.06 -26.00
C ASP A 416 -28.94 -8.09 -24.86
N LEU A 417 -28.09 -9.10 -25.12
CA LEU A 417 -27.36 -9.76 -24.04
C LEU A 417 -26.35 -8.78 -23.43
N GLY A 418 -26.88 -7.73 -22.82
CA GLY A 418 -26.13 -6.94 -21.83
C GLY A 418 -25.59 -7.90 -20.80
N GLU A 419 -24.25 -8.01 -20.72
CA GLU A 419 -23.54 -8.75 -19.68
C GLU A 419 -24.17 -8.48 -18.32
N LYS A 420 -25.02 -9.36 -17.84
CA LYS A 420 -25.39 -9.44 -16.42
C LYS A 420 -24.12 -9.80 -15.68
N VAL A 421 -23.29 -8.81 -15.40
CA VAL A 421 -22.19 -8.90 -14.44
C VAL A 421 -22.85 -9.08 -13.07
N CYS A 422 -23.13 -10.32 -12.69
CA CYS A 422 -23.34 -10.67 -11.30
C CYS A 422 -22.01 -10.41 -10.59
N SER A 423 -21.88 -9.26 -9.93
CA SER A 423 -20.78 -9.00 -9.01
C SER A 423 -20.93 -9.95 -7.82
N SER A 424 -20.39 -11.17 -7.98
CA SER A 424 -20.34 -12.08 -6.85
C SER A 424 -19.34 -11.51 -5.84
N VAL A 425 -19.63 -11.66 -4.55
CA VAL A 425 -18.73 -11.25 -3.45
C VAL A 425 -17.31 -11.81 -3.63
N ASN A 426 -17.16 -12.89 -4.38
CA ASN A 426 -15.88 -13.53 -4.67
C ASN A 426 -15.02 -12.74 -5.67
N SER A 427 -15.60 -11.85 -6.47
CA SER A 427 -14.87 -11.02 -7.44
C SER A 427 -14.46 -9.65 -6.88
N TRP A 428 -14.89 -9.28 -5.68
CA TRP A 428 -14.49 -8.02 -5.05
C TRP A 428 -12.98 -7.97 -4.84
N VAL A 429 -12.36 -6.87 -5.25
CA VAL A 429 -10.94 -6.63 -4.99
C VAL A 429 -10.78 -6.25 -3.52
N SER A 430 -10.47 -7.25 -2.70
CA SER A 430 -10.38 -7.10 -1.24
C SER A 430 -9.04 -6.53 -0.77
N SER A 431 -7.99 -6.69 -1.56
CA SER A 431 -6.65 -6.21 -1.25
C SER A 431 -5.87 -5.86 -2.52
N VAL A 432 -5.13 -4.76 -2.45
CA VAL A 432 -4.17 -4.33 -3.47
C VAL A 432 -2.87 -3.99 -2.75
N SER A 433 -1.75 -4.37 -3.33
CA SER A 433 -0.42 -4.03 -2.85
C SER A 433 0.47 -3.70 -4.03
N VAL A 434 1.39 -2.78 -3.84
CA VAL A 434 2.40 -2.39 -4.83
C VAL A 434 3.77 -2.67 -4.24
N CYS A 435 4.68 -3.26 -5.03
CA CYS A 435 6.08 -3.36 -4.65
C CYS A 435 6.67 -1.94 -4.65
N ARG A 436 7.08 -1.48 -3.47
CA ARG A 436 7.46 -0.07 -3.26
C ARG A 436 8.53 0.41 -4.23
N GLY A 437 8.26 1.55 -4.86
CA GLY A 437 9.17 2.15 -5.83
C GLY A 437 9.31 1.38 -7.14
N SER A 438 8.44 0.39 -7.44
CA SER A 438 8.48 -0.38 -8.67
C SER A 438 7.20 -0.24 -9.51
N ASP A 439 7.20 -0.90 -10.64
CA ASP A 439 6.10 -1.03 -11.60
C ASP A 439 5.25 -2.28 -11.37
N LEU A 440 5.55 -3.08 -10.31
CA LEU A 440 4.87 -4.33 -10.00
C LEU A 440 3.80 -4.13 -8.93
N ALA A 441 2.57 -4.59 -9.23
CA ALA A 441 1.47 -4.61 -8.28
C ALA A 441 0.83 -6.00 -8.20
N ALA A 442 0.07 -6.23 -7.13
CA ALA A 442 -0.74 -7.43 -6.96
C ALA A 442 -2.12 -7.08 -6.42
N SER A 443 -3.11 -7.86 -6.82
CA SER A 443 -4.47 -7.77 -6.30
C SER A 443 -4.99 -9.14 -5.86
N GLY A 444 -5.84 -9.13 -4.85
CA GLY A 444 -6.46 -10.32 -4.29
C GLY A 444 -7.97 -10.16 -4.14
N ALA A 445 -8.67 -11.26 -4.34
CA ALA A 445 -10.10 -11.40 -4.20
C ALA A 445 -10.47 -12.74 -3.54
N GLY A 446 -11.73 -13.15 -3.59
CA GLY A 446 -12.19 -14.46 -3.15
C GLY A 446 -12.36 -15.48 -4.29
N ASN A 447 -11.92 -15.16 -5.50
CA ASN A 447 -12.13 -15.96 -6.71
C ASN A 447 -11.13 -17.11 -6.90
N GLY A 448 -10.19 -17.30 -5.98
CA GLY A 448 -9.20 -18.40 -6.05
C GLY A 448 -7.90 -18.05 -6.76
N VAL A 449 -7.64 -16.76 -7.04
CA VAL A 449 -6.40 -16.30 -7.65
C VAL A 449 -5.92 -14.97 -7.07
N VAL A 450 -4.61 -14.82 -7.01
CA VAL A 450 -3.93 -13.52 -6.87
C VAL A 450 -3.42 -13.13 -8.26
N ARG A 451 -3.66 -11.89 -8.68
CA ARG A 451 -3.17 -11.38 -9.95
C ARG A 451 -2.01 -10.44 -9.77
N LEU A 452 -0.99 -10.62 -10.59
CA LEU A 452 0.12 -9.69 -10.74
C LEU A 452 -0.15 -8.74 -11.90
N TRP A 453 0.24 -7.48 -11.72
CA TRP A 453 0.00 -6.39 -12.65
C TRP A 453 1.28 -5.63 -12.93
N GLU A 454 1.46 -5.22 -14.16
CA GLU A 454 2.45 -4.25 -14.58
C GLU A 454 1.81 -2.86 -14.65
N ILE A 455 2.47 -1.87 -14.06
CA ILE A 455 2.05 -0.47 -14.09
C ILE A 455 2.92 0.26 -15.11
N GLU A 456 2.37 0.52 -16.29
CA GLU A 456 3.07 1.22 -17.37
C GLU A 456 3.35 2.68 -17.01
N SER A 457 4.57 3.13 -17.26
CA SER A 457 4.97 4.52 -17.02
C SER A 457 4.51 5.46 -18.14
N ASP A 458 4.62 5.03 -19.39
CA ASP A 458 4.37 5.87 -20.56
C ASP A 458 2.92 5.82 -21.05
N ALA A 459 2.31 4.65 -21.07
CA ALA A 459 0.95 4.45 -21.56
C ALA A 459 -0.12 4.72 -20.49
N LYS A 460 0.28 4.92 -19.23
CA LYS A 460 -0.63 5.17 -18.09
C LYS A 460 -1.67 4.08 -17.92
N GLY A 461 -1.29 2.85 -18.23
CA GLY A 461 -2.11 1.66 -18.13
C GLY A 461 -1.71 0.75 -16.97
N VAL A 462 -2.60 -0.20 -16.67
CA VAL A 462 -2.32 -1.34 -15.78
C VAL A 462 -2.61 -2.58 -16.59
N ARG A 463 -1.60 -3.44 -16.76
CA ARG A 463 -1.73 -4.69 -17.53
C ARG A 463 -1.61 -5.91 -16.63
N PRO A 464 -2.44 -6.95 -16.86
CA PRO A 464 -2.27 -8.21 -16.14
C PRO A 464 -1.00 -8.92 -16.64
N LEU A 465 -0.18 -9.40 -15.67
CA LEU A 465 1.00 -10.21 -15.98
C LEU A 465 0.69 -11.70 -15.81
N TYR A 466 0.46 -12.13 -14.57
CA TYR A 466 0.28 -13.54 -14.25
C TYR A 466 -0.81 -13.74 -13.21
N GLU A 467 -1.38 -14.95 -13.22
CA GLU A 467 -2.32 -15.43 -12.21
C GLU A 467 -1.64 -16.47 -11.33
N LEU A 468 -1.73 -16.26 -10.03
CA LEU A 468 -1.20 -17.17 -9.01
C LEU A 468 -2.37 -17.86 -8.31
N PRO A 469 -2.56 -19.17 -8.47
CA PRO A 469 -3.70 -19.87 -7.89
C PRO A 469 -3.61 -19.89 -6.35
N LEU A 470 -4.66 -19.44 -5.67
CA LEU A 470 -4.73 -19.36 -4.22
C LEU A 470 -6.18 -19.45 -3.72
N VAL A 471 -6.57 -20.60 -3.19
CA VAL A 471 -7.95 -20.84 -2.72
C VAL A 471 -8.22 -20.13 -1.39
N GLY A 472 -9.14 -19.17 -1.38
CA GLY A 472 -9.58 -18.44 -0.20
C GLY A 472 -9.80 -16.96 -0.46
N TYR A 473 -10.35 -16.25 0.53
CA TYR A 473 -10.39 -14.79 0.50
C TYR A 473 -9.00 -14.25 0.82
N VAL A 474 -8.45 -13.48 -0.11
CA VAL A 474 -7.16 -12.81 0.04
C VAL A 474 -7.41 -11.46 0.73
N ASN A 475 -7.37 -11.47 2.05
CA ASN A 475 -7.75 -10.32 2.88
C ASN A 475 -6.67 -9.24 2.98
N SER A 476 -5.41 -9.60 2.76
CA SER A 476 -4.26 -8.70 2.82
C SER A 476 -3.14 -9.24 1.96
N LEU A 477 -2.42 -8.34 1.29
CA LEU A 477 -1.24 -8.60 0.49
C LEU A 477 -0.10 -7.71 0.96
N ALA A 478 1.11 -8.23 0.93
CA ALA A 478 2.32 -7.45 1.18
C ALA A 478 3.45 -7.94 0.28
N PHE A 479 4.09 -7.03 -0.46
CA PHE A 479 5.33 -7.32 -1.19
C PHE A 479 6.53 -7.14 -0.28
N ALA A 480 7.52 -7.98 -0.48
CA ALA A 480 8.86 -7.71 0.00
C ALA A 480 9.39 -6.42 -0.66
N LYS A 481 10.15 -5.62 0.08
CA LYS A 481 10.80 -4.40 -0.46
C LYS A 481 11.79 -4.75 -1.56
N SER A 482 12.44 -5.92 -1.43
CA SER A 482 13.33 -6.50 -2.44
C SER A 482 12.62 -6.91 -3.74
N GLY A 483 11.29 -7.09 -3.73
CA GLY A 483 10.51 -7.61 -4.85
C GLY A 483 10.64 -9.13 -5.05
N ASN A 484 11.36 -9.84 -4.19
CA ASN A 484 11.65 -11.27 -4.37
C ASN A 484 10.48 -12.18 -3.99
N PHE A 485 9.57 -11.72 -3.16
CA PHE A 485 8.42 -12.51 -2.76
C PHE A 485 7.18 -11.68 -2.44
N LEU A 486 6.04 -12.33 -2.50
CA LEU A 486 4.73 -11.80 -2.15
C LEU A 486 4.13 -12.64 -1.02
N VAL A 487 3.58 -11.98 -0.02
CA VAL A 487 2.88 -12.63 1.10
C VAL A 487 1.40 -12.32 1.03
N ALA A 488 0.56 -13.32 1.26
CA ALA A 488 -0.89 -13.18 1.31
C ALA A 488 -1.48 -13.71 2.62
N GLY A 489 -2.36 -12.92 3.21
CA GLY A 489 -3.19 -13.32 4.34
C GLY A 489 -4.52 -13.88 3.87
N VAL A 490 -4.76 -15.17 4.12
CA VAL A 490 -5.87 -15.92 3.54
C VAL A 490 -6.86 -16.39 4.61
N GLY A 491 -8.11 -16.43 4.23
CA GLY A 491 -9.16 -16.93 5.10
C GLY A 491 -10.36 -17.52 4.36
N LYS A 492 -11.21 -18.23 5.11
CA LYS A 492 -12.51 -18.72 4.63
C LYS A 492 -13.54 -17.61 4.47
N GLU A 493 -13.33 -16.48 5.15
CA GLU A 493 -14.25 -15.36 5.23
C GLU A 493 -13.55 -14.06 4.85
N PRO A 494 -14.26 -13.07 4.28
CA PRO A 494 -13.75 -11.73 4.02
C PRO A 494 -13.28 -11.03 5.30
N ARG A 495 -12.35 -10.08 5.18
CA ARG A 495 -11.75 -9.33 6.30
C ARG A 495 -12.80 -8.71 7.23
N LEU A 496 -13.74 -7.97 6.68
CA LEU A 496 -14.64 -7.08 7.43
C LEU A 496 -15.99 -7.71 7.79
N GLY A 497 -16.30 -8.92 7.31
CA GLY A 497 -17.62 -9.53 7.52
C GLY A 497 -17.66 -11.04 7.37
N ARG A 498 -18.88 -11.57 7.29
CA ARG A 498 -19.18 -13.00 7.12
C ARG A 498 -20.23 -13.23 6.05
N TRP A 499 -20.30 -12.33 5.08
CA TRP A 499 -21.28 -12.40 3.98
C TRP A 499 -20.90 -13.41 2.88
N GLY A 500 -19.72 -14.00 2.95
CA GLY A 500 -19.23 -15.06 2.08
C GLY A 500 -18.41 -16.06 2.87
N SER A 501 -18.41 -17.33 2.46
CA SER A 501 -17.58 -18.38 3.05
C SER A 501 -17.13 -19.34 1.97
N LEU A 502 -15.83 -19.64 1.96
CA LEU A 502 -15.18 -20.62 1.10
C LEU A 502 -14.70 -21.81 1.95
N PRO A 503 -15.48 -22.89 2.07
CA PRO A 503 -15.13 -24.02 2.94
C PRO A 503 -13.81 -24.70 2.60
N ALA A 504 -13.44 -24.73 1.31
CA ALA A 504 -12.21 -25.33 0.82
C ALA A 504 -10.94 -24.54 1.21
N ALA A 505 -11.09 -23.27 1.57
CA ALA A 505 -9.98 -22.41 1.95
C ALA A 505 -9.38 -22.81 3.30
N ARG A 506 -8.10 -22.51 3.48
CA ARG A 506 -7.38 -22.65 4.75
C ARG A 506 -7.04 -21.27 5.30
N HIS A 507 -7.10 -21.14 6.63
CA HIS A 507 -6.68 -19.92 7.31
C HIS A 507 -5.16 -19.91 7.49
N GLY A 508 -4.52 -18.85 7.06
CA GLY A 508 -3.08 -18.73 7.27
C GLY A 508 -2.43 -17.63 6.45
N VAL A 509 -1.14 -17.51 6.63
CA VAL A 509 -0.25 -16.67 5.84
C VAL A 509 0.48 -17.57 4.86
N VAL A 510 0.49 -17.17 3.61
CA VAL A 510 1.15 -17.90 2.54
C VAL A 510 2.13 -16.98 1.82
N VAL A 511 3.23 -17.53 1.35
CA VAL A 511 4.27 -16.83 0.59
C VAL A 511 4.42 -17.44 -0.79
N HIS A 512 4.62 -16.59 -1.79
CA HIS A 512 5.02 -16.97 -3.13
C HIS A 512 6.34 -16.26 -3.47
N GLN A 513 7.36 -17.04 -3.85
CA GLN A 513 8.63 -16.49 -4.30
C GLN A 513 8.52 -16.09 -5.77
N LEU A 514 8.93 -14.86 -6.06
CA LEU A 514 8.97 -14.34 -7.42
C LEU A 514 10.35 -14.62 -8.01
N GLN A 515 10.37 -15.33 -9.13
CA GLN A 515 11.62 -15.57 -9.87
C GLN A 515 11.87 -14.37 -10.78
N LEU A 516 12.93 -13.63 -10.48
CA LEU A 516 13.33 -12.48 -11.29
C LEU A 516 14.45 -12.90 -12.24
N SER A 517 14.30 -12.56 -13.53
CA SER A 517 15.40 -12.66 -14.48
C SER A 517 16.51 -11.68 -14.10
N LYS A 518 17.74 -12.07 -14.34
CA LYS A 518 18.92 -11.22 -14.12
C LYS A 518 18.90 -10.00 -15.04
#